data_b12b031bdd2dda9528ca83eee3083b34
#
_entry.id   b12b031bdd2dda9528ca83eee3083b34
#
_cell.length_a   1.000
_cell.length_b   1.000
_cell.length_c   1.000
_cell.angle_alpha   90.00
_cell.angle_beta   90.00
_cell.angle_gamma   90.00
#
_symmetry.space_group_name_H-M   'P 1'
#
loop_
_entity.id
_entity.type
_entity.pdbx_description
1 polymer ?
#
loop_
_entity_poly.entity_id
_entity_poly.type
_entity_poly.pdbx_seq_one_letter_code
_entity_poly.pdbx_strand_id
1 'polypeptide(L)'
;MMAQNGLVVVGIDVAKDKVDACIRSLSLRQMCPSSAQGHRKLVTWLRKRQVNKAVMEASGGYERAWARVLREAGVEVRIVDPKRVRSFALSAGRLAKNDTIDAEMIAWFAETFSEAPSQTHDAALEELQTLVKARLDLIDLRMRLISRSEHAAPGLVQKAHARILKSLASELAKLEAAISAKIKSTPDFAERAEIIESVPGLAETSSATFVAGMPELGQVSDEIAAALIGAAPYDDDSGKRRGERHIKGGRRWVRNAIYMPCVGAATQNNPVLKAYYQRLIAKGKEPKVALIACMRKLIVILNTMIARRQKWDPSRYALI
;
A
#
# COMPACT_ATOMS: atom_id res chain seq x y z
N MET A 1 -38.55 1.39 23.39
CA MET A 1 -37.18 1.62 22.94
C MET A 1 -36.91 0.68 21.78
N MET A 2 -37.00 1.17 20.56
CA MET A 2 -36.71 0.39 19.36
C MET A 2 -35.20 0.17 19.31
N ALA A 3 -34.79 -1.10 19.28
CA ALA A 3 -33.40 -1.46 19.08
C ALA A 3 -32.98 -0.97 17.69
N GLN A 4 -32.15 0.09 17.67
CA GLN A 4 -31.37 0.37 16.48
C GLN A 4 -30.56 -0.88 16.17
N ASN A 5 -30.73 -1.43 14.98
CA ASN A 5 -29.86 -2.45 14.39
C ASN A 5 -28.45 -1.85 14.21
N GLY A 6 -27.77 -1.59 15.32
CA GLY A 6 -26.43 -1.05 15.37
C GLY A 6 -25.45 -2.13 14.90
N LEU A 7 -24.66 -1.80 13.89
CA LEU A 7 -23.54 -2.61 13.43
C LEU A 7 -22.66 -2.95 14.62
N VAL A 8 -22.62 -4.23 15.04
CA VAL A 8 -21.72 -4.67 16.13
C VAL A 8 -20.33 -4.83 15.55
N VAL A 9 -19.42 -3.97 15.99
CA VAL A 9 -18.02 -3.91 15.51
C VAL A 9 -17.08 -4.51 16.54
N VAL A 10 -16.14 -5.31 16.09
CA VAL A 10 -15.01 -5.79 16.91
C VAL A 10 -13.70 -5.11 16.48
N GLY A 11 -12.97 -4.56 17.44
CA GLY A 11 -11.57 -4.16 17.28
C GLY A 11 -10.66 -5.33 17.63
N ILE A 12 -9.66 -5.60 16.81
CA ILE A 12 -8.73 -6.70 17.00
C ILE A 12 -7.31 -6.18 16.91
N ASP A 13 -6.58 -6.26 18.01
CA ASP A 13 -5.13 -6.07 18.02
C ASP A 13 -4.45 -7.41 17.75
N VAL A 14 -3.51 -7.41 16.77
CA VAL A 14 -2.90 -8.63 16.26
C VAL A 14 -1.41 -8.64 16.57
N ALA A 15 -1.00 -9.59 17.37
CA ALA A 15 0.40 -9.92 17.62
C ALA A 15 0.79 -11.26 16.94
N LYS A 16 2.08 -11.60 16.99
CA LYS A 16 2.62 -12.84 16.41
C LYS A 16 1.93 -14.08 16.95
N ASP A 17 1.78 -14.15 18.28
CA ASP A 17 1.37 -15.38 18.97
C ASP A 17 -0.08 -15.37 19.46
N LYS A 18 -0.73 -14.20 19.43
CA LYS A 18 -2.10 -14.02 19.93
C LYS A 18 -2.81 -12.86 19.24
N VAL A 19 -4.12 -12.79 19.43
CA VAL A 19 -4.93 -11.60 19.20
C VAL A 19 -5.73 -11.25 20.43
N ASP A 20 -5.91 -9.95 20.64
CA ASP A 20 -6.81 -9.38 21.61
C ASP A 20 -7.99 -8.73 20.86
N ALA A 21 -9.21 -9.19 21.13
CA ALA A 21 -10.43 -8.72 20.49
C ALA A 21 -11.33 -8.00 21.51
N CYS A 22 -11.89 -6.86 21.13
CA CYS A 22 -12.78 -6.06 21.95
C CYS A 22 -14.04 -5.66 21.19
N ILE A 23 -15.22 -5.97 21.75
CA ILE A 23 -16.52 -5.43 21.33
C ILE A 23 -16.87 -4.34 22.34
N ARG A 24 -16.52 -3.10 22.00
CA ARG A 24 -16.62 -1.97 22.94
C ARG A 24 -18.06 -1.69 23.37
N SER A 25 -19.01 -1.74 22.44
CA SER A 25 -20.44 -1.54 22.70
C SER A 25 -21.04 -2.53 23.72
N LEU A 26 -20.44 -3.72 23.87
CA LEU A 26 -20.87 -4.75 24.82
C LEU A 26 -19.91 -4.89 26.02
N SER A 27 -18.83 -4.13 26.06
CA SER A 27 -17.76 -4.24 27.06
C SER A 27 -17.17 -5.65 27.16
N LEU A 28 -17.12 -6.37 26.03
CA LEU A 28 -16.66 -7.75 25.97
C LEU A 28 -15.27 -7.83 25.33
N ARG A 29 -14.45 -8.72 25.89
CA ARG A 29 -13.09 -8.97 25.41
C ARG A 29 -12.83 -10.46 25.26
N GLN A 30 -11.97 -10.82 24.31
CA GLN A 30 -11.54 -12.19 24.08
C GLN A 30 -10.10 -12.20 23.57
N MET A 31 -9.27 -12.97 24.24
CA MET A 31 -7.92 -13.29 23.75
C MET A 31 -7.94 -14.68 23.11
N CYS A 32 -7.28 -14.80 21.95
CA CYS A 32 -7.13 -16.07 21.25
C CYS A 32 -5.66 -16.24 20.79
N PRO A 33 -5.09 -17.45 20.91
CA PRO A 33 -3.77 -17.74 20.38
C PRO A 33 -3.79 -17.76 18.83
N SER A 34 -2.69 -17.38 18.19
CA SER A 34 -2.53 -17.44 16.71
C SER A 34 -2.33 -18.89 16.26
N SER A 35 -3.40 -19.66 16.29
CA SER A 35 -3.46 -21.08 15.94
C SER A 35 -4.82 -21.44 15.31
N ALA A 36 -4.92 -22.58 14.65
CA ALA A 36 -6.17 -23.06 14.09
C ALA A 36 -7.30 -23.18 15.14
N GLN A 37 -6.94 -23.52 16.40
CA GLN A 37 -7.91 -23.55 17.49
C GLN A 37 -8.33 -22.14 17.91
N GLY A 38 -7.40 -21.19 17.98
CA GLY A 38 -7.70 -19.79 18.29
C GLY A 38 -8.56 -19.14 17.21
N HIS A 39 -8.30 -19.42 15.93
CA HIS A 39 -9.16 -18.98 14.82
C HIS A 39 -10.61 -19.44 15.01
N ARG A 40 -10.82 -20.74 15.25
CA ARG A 40 -12.18 -21.30 15.51
C ARG A 40 -12.82 -20.67 16.74
N LYS A 41 -12.05 -20.49 17.82
CA LYS A 41 -12.52 -19.86 19.07
C LYS A 41 -13.03 -18.44 18.80
N LEU A 42 -12.27 -17.62 18.09
CA LEU A 42 -12.65 -16.24 17.78
C LEU A 42 -13.90 -16.20 16.89
N VAL A 43 -13.94 -16.98 15.80
CA VAL A 43 -15.11 -17.05 14.91
C VAL A 43 -16.37 -17.43 15.69
N THR A 44 -16.31 -18.46 16.54
CA THR A 44 -17.45 -18.90 17.37
C THR A 44 -17.88 -17.79 18.33
N TRP A 45 -16.92 -17.09 18.95
CA TRP A 45 -17.19 -15.99 19.86
C TRP A 45 -17.87 -14.80 19.21
N LEU A 46 -17.46 -14.46 17.96
CA LEU A 46 -18.05 -13.38 17.16
C LEU A 46 -19.47 -13.75 16.67
N ARG A 47 -19.65 -14.97 16.18
CA ARG A 47 -20.98 -15.46 15.70
C ARG A 47 -22.03 -15.42 16.82
N LYS A 48 -21.67 -15.85 18.03
CA LYS A 48 -22.58 -15.81 19.19
C LYS A 48 -23.04 -14.40 19.56
N ARG A 49 -22.34 -13.35 19.06
CA ARG A 49 -22.63 -11.94 19.34
C ARG A 49 -23.08 -11.16 18.13
N GLN A 50 -23.36 -11.88 17.04
CA GLN A 50 -23.82 -11.31 15.78
C GLN A 50 -22.91 -10.21 15.26
N VAL A 51 -21.59 -10.32 15.47
CA VAL A 51 -20.60 -9.41 14.96
C VAL A 51 -20.45 -9.62 13.45
N ASN A 52 -20.70 -8.58 12.68
CA ASN A 52 -20.62 -8.60 11.23
C ASN A 52 -19.44 -7.79 10.68
N LYS A 53 -18.76 -7.01 11.52
CA LYS A 53 -17.61 -6.18 11.12
C LYS A 53 -16.45 -6.29 12.10
N ALA A 54 -15.27 -6.61 11.58
CA ALA A 54 -14.02 -6.64 12.31
C ALA A 54 -13.05 -5.59 11.75
N VAL A 55 -12.40 -4.85 12.64
CA VAL A 55 -11.34 -3.91 12.28
C VAL A 55 -10.07 -4.29 13.00
N MET A 56 -8.96 -4.33 12.28
CA MET A 56 -7.64 -4.63 12.82
C MET A 56 -6.58 -3.71 12.26
N GLU A 57 -5.50 -3.51 13.00
CA GLU A 57 -4.35 -2.77 12.50
C GLU A 57 -3.48 -3.64 11.60
N ALA A 58 -2.82 -3.00 10.62
CA ALA A 58 -1.75 -3.65 9.86
C ALA A 58 -0.57 -3.94 10.80
N SER A 59 -0.27 -5.22 11.02
CA SER A 59 0.73 -5.71 11.98
C SER A 59 1.88 -6.48 11.31
N GLY A 60 2.35 -5.96 10.16
CA GLY A 60 3.48 -6.56 9.44
C GLY A 60 3.15 -7.88 8.72
N GLY A 61 1.87 -8.18 8.55
CA GLY A 61 1.40 -9.38 7.85
C GLY A 61 0.75 -10.43 8.75
N TYR A 62 0.91 -10.34 10.09
CA TYR A 62 0.24 -11.27 11.03
C TYR A 62 -1.29 -11.17 10.96
N GLU A 63 -1.81 -9.99 10.62
CA GLU A 63 -3.24 -9.72 10.43
C GLU A 63 -3.87 -10.52 9.28
N ARG A 64 -3.08 -10.93 8.28
CA ARG A 64 -3.61 -11.55 7.06
C ARG A 64 -4.31 -12.88 7.30
N ALA A 65 -3.71 -13.75 8.13
CA ALA A 65 -4.30 -15.05 8.45
C ALA A 65 -5.65 -14.88 9.17
N TRP A 66 -5.73 -13.95 10.12
CA TRP A 66 -6.95 -13.62 10.84
C TRP A 66 -8.00 -12.99 9.93
N ALA A 67 -7.59 -12.04 9.07
CA ALA A 67 -8.48 -11.41 8.11
C ALA A 67 -9.12 -12.44 7.16
N ARG A 68 -8.32 -13.39 6.64
CA ARG A 68 -8.82 -14.46 5.78
C ARG A 68 -9.87 -15.32 6.49
N VAL A 69 -9.54 -15.83 7.68
CA VAL A 69 -10.45 -16.71 8.45
C VAL A 69 -11.76 -16.00 8.80
N LEU A 70 -11.71 -14.72 9.14
CA LEU A 70 -12.90 -13.93 9.47
C LEU A 70 -13.77 -13.67 8.23
N ARG A 71 -13.16 -13.38 7.09
CA ARG A 71 -13.88 -13.22 5.81
C ARG A 71 -14.55 -14.53 5.36
N GLU A 72 -13.84 -15.65 5.46
CA GLU A 72 -14.40 -16.98 5.21
C GLU A 72 -15.59 -17.31 6.13
N ALA A 73 -15.60 -16.75 7.34
CA ALA A 73 -16.70 -16.85 8.29
C ALA A 73 -17.87 -15.88 8.04
N GLY A 74 -17.79 -15.03 6.99
CA GLY A 74 -18.81 -14.06 6.62
C GLY A 74 -18.71 -12.73 7.37
N VAL A 75 -17.60 -12.44 8.05
CA VAL A 75 -17.36 -11.16 8.74
C VAL A 75 -16.69 -10.19 7.79
N GLU A 76 -17.23 -8.97 7.67
CA GLU A 76 -16.56 -7.88 6.95
C GLU A 76 -15.27 -7.51 7.69
N VAL A 77 -14.11 -7.52 7.01
CA VAL A 77 -12.83 -7.22 7.64
C VAL A 77 -12.19 -5.99 7.01
N ARG A 78 -11.89 -5.02 7.85
CA ARG A 78 -11.15 -3.80 7.50
C ARG A 78 -9.79 -3.78 8.19
N ILE A 79 -8.73 -3.58 7.42
CA ILE A 79 -7.37 -3.37 7.93
C ILE A 79 -7.07 -1.87 7.86
N VAL A 80 -6.61 -1.29 8.97
CA VAL A 80 -6.37 0.15 9.10
C VAL A 80 -4.89 0.45 9.35
N ASP A 81 -4.48 1.66 8.99
CA ASP A 81 -3.11 2.13 9.27
C ASP A 81 -2.96 2.39 10.79
N PRO A 82 -1.98 1.76 11.45
CA PRO A 82 -1.69 1.95 12.88
C PRO A 82 -1.51 3.42 13.27
N LYS A 83 -0.95 4.25 12.39
CA LYS A 83 -0.78 5.68 12.66
C LYS A 83 -2.11 6.41 12.82
N ARG A 84 -3.14 6.01 12.07
CA ARG A 84 -4.47 6.63 12.18
C ARG A 84 -5.11 6.31 13.51
N VAL A 85 -5.07 5.05 13.94
CA VAL A 85 -5.60 4.62 15.25
C VAL A 85 -4.82 5.29 16.38
N ARG A 86 -3.49 5.36 16.27
CA ARG A 86 -2.65 6.05 17.27
C ARG A 86 -2.97 7.53 17.35
N SER A 87 -3.12 8.23 16.24
CA SER A 87 -3.50 9.65 16.22
C SER A 87 -4.88 9.87 16.84
N PHE A 88 -5.83 8.98 16.57
CA PHE A 88 -7.15 8.99 17.18
C PHE A 88 -7.08 8.79 18.70
N ALA A 89 -6.30 7.80 19.18
CA ALA A 89 -6.08 7.56 20.60
C ALA A 89 -5.52 8.79 21.33
N LEU A 90 -4.51 9.45 20.72
CA LEU A 90 -3.93 10.68 21.27
C LEU A 90 -4.96 11.82 21.33
N SER A 91 -5.75 11.99 20.27
CA SER A 91 -6.82 13.00 20.21
C SER A 91 -7.92 12.73 21.22
N ALA A 92 -8.17 11.46 21.57
CA ALA A 92 -9.10 11.03 22.61
C ALA A 92 -8.51 11.07 24.03
N GLY A 93 -7.30 11.63 24.21
CA GLY A 93 -6.63 11.72 25.51
C GLY A 93 -6.08 10.39 26.06
N ARG A 94 -6.03 9.33 25.23
CA ARG A 94 -5.50 8.01 25.63
C ARG A 94 -3.99 7.94 25.36
N LEU A 95 -3.19 8.26 26.36
CA LEU A 95 -1.72 8.26 26.28
C LEU A 95 -1.10 6.88 26.53
N ALA A 96 -1.73 6.07 27.40
CA ALA A 96 -1.27 4.72 27.70
C ALA A 96 -1.37 3.79 26.49
N LYS A 97 -0.42 2.87 26.38
CA LYS A 97 -0.37 1.84 25.34
C LYS A 97 -0.20 0.47 25.99
N ASN A 98 -1.17 -0.42 25.78
CA ASN A 98 -1.07 -1.84 26.05
C ASN A 98 -2.09 -2.58 25.16
N ASP A 99 -1.89 -3.88 24.93
CA ASP A 99 -2.71 -4.70 24.01
C ASP A 99 -4.22 -4.60 24.30
N THR A 100 -4.59 -4.48 25.57
CA THR A 100 -5.98 -4.38 26.01
C THR A 100 -6.62 -3.04 25.62
N ILE A 101 -5.86 -1.95 25.73
CA ILE A 101 -6.30 -0.61 25.34
C ILE A 101 -6.29 -0.53 23.81
N ASP A 102 -5.32 -1.15 23.14
CA ASP A 102 -5.16 -1.08 21.70
C ASP A 102 -6.36 -1.72 20.97
N ALA A 103 -6.84 -2.90 21.38
CA ALA A 103 -8.05 -3.52 20.82
C ALA A 103 -9.32 -2.66 21.05
N GLU A 104 -9.45 -2.02 22.23
CA GLU A 104 -10.55 -1.10 22.51
C GLU A 104 -10.50 0.16 21.65
N MET A 105 -9.30 0.70 21.48
CA MET A 105 -9.09 1.89 20.64
C MET A 105 -9.38 1.61 19.16
N ILE A 106 -9.00 0.42 18.68
CA ILE A 106 -9.35 -0.03 17.32
C ILE A 106 -10.88 -0.13 17.16
N ALA A 107 -11.58 -0.70 18.15
CA ALA A 107 -13.05 -0.76 18.15
C ALA A 107 -13.67 0.63 18.14
N TRP A 108 -13.20 1.54 19.00
CA TRP A 108 -13.71 2.92 19.06
C TRP A 108 -13.43 3.69 17.77
N PHE A 109 -12.23 3.57 17.22
CA PHE A 109 -11.90 4.12 15.90
C PHE A 109 -12.85 3.63 14.81
N ALA A 110 -13.18 2.33 14.83
CA ALA A 110 -14.07 1.71 13.85
C ALA A 110 -15.52 2.18 13.97
N GLU A 111 -16.01 2.38 15.21
CA GLU A 111 -17.33 2.95 15.48
C GLU A 111 -17.42 4.41 15.04
N THR A 112 -16.34 5.20 15.24
CA THR A 112 -16.28 6.61 14.87
C THR A 112 -16.17 6.84 13.36
N PHE A 113 -15.41 5.98 12.66
CA PHE A 113 -15.15 6.08 11.22
C PHE A 113 -15.75 4.88 10.46
N SER A 114 -17.06 4.71 10.58
CA SER A 114 -17.81 3.58 10.01
C SER A 114 -17.83 3.55 8.48
N GLU A 115 -17.80 4.71 7.82
CA GLU A 115 -18.04 4.85 6.39
C GLU A 115 -16.82 4.63 5.48
N ALA A 116 -15.64 4.33 6.03
CA ALA A 116 -14.50 4.10 5.16
C ALA A 116 -14.68 2.78 4.39
N PRO A 117 -14.54 2.81 3.05
CA PRO A 117 -14.77 1.65 2.21
C PRO A 117 -13.89 0.48 2.65
N SER A 118 -14.52 -0.70 2.81
CA SER A 118 -13.81 -1.96 2.97
C SER A 118 -13.20 -2.33 1.62
N GLN A 119 -11.89 -2.61 1.59
CA GLN A 119 -11.29 -3.18 0.39
C GLN A 119 -11.87 -4.59 0.20
N THR A 120 -12.46 -4.84 -0.96
CA THR A 120 -12.84 -6.19 -1.35
C THR A 120 -11.61 -7.09 -1.32
N HIS A 121 -11.75 -8.25 -0.69
CA HIS A 121 -10.69 -9.23 -0.60
C HIS A 121 -10.50 -9.88 -1.98
N ASP A 122 -9.34 -9.70 -2.57
CA ASP A 122 -8.92 -10.38 -3.78
C ASP A 122 -7.65 -11.20 -3.47
N ALA A 123 -7.81 -12.51 -3.40
CA ALA A 123 -6.70 -13.44 -3.11
C ALA A 123 -5.61 -13.38 -4.18
N ALA A 124 -5.97 -13.14 -5.44
CA ALA A 124 -5.01 -12.99 -6.53
C ALA A 124 -4.18 -11.73 -6.35
N LEU A 125 -4.81 -10.64 -5.91
CA LEU A 125 -4.13 -9.38 -5.59
C LEU A 125 -3.20 -9.53 -4.38
N GLU A 126 -3.63 -10.20 -3.31
CA GLU A 126 -2.79 -10.44 -2.12
C GLU A 126 -1.55 -11.27 -2.45
N GLU A 127 -1.69 -12.30 -3.30
CA GLU A 127 -0.58 -13.09 -3.80
C GLU A 127 0.40 -12.23 -4.62
N LEU A 128 -0.11 -11.45 -5.59
CA LEU A 128 0.70 -10.55 -6.40
C LEU A 128 1.43 -9.50 -5.54
N GLN A 129 0.74 -8.91 -4.56
CA GLN A 129 1.35 -7.98 -3.62
C GLN A 129 2.49 -8.60 -2.82
N THR A 130 2.33 -9.86 -2.42
CA THR A 130 3.35 -10.59 -1.66
C THR A 130 4.59 -10.84 -2.52
N LEU A 131 4.41 -11.28 -3.76
CA LEU A 131 5.50 -11.49 -4.71
C LEU A 131 6.24 -10.19 -5.03
N VAL A 132 5.52 -9.12 -5.33
CA VAL A 132 6.12 -7.81 -5.65
C VAL A 132 6.88 -7.25 -4.46
N LYS A 133 6.35 -7.34 -3.23
CA LYS A 133 7.06 -6.90 -2.03
C LYS A 133 8.32 -7.72 -1.77
N ALA A 134 8.25 -9.04 -1.87
CA ALA A 134 9.41 -9.91 -1.73
C ALA A 134 10.51 -9.56 -2.75
N ARG A 135 10.13 -9.29 -4.01
CA ARG A 135 11.08 -8.81 -5.03
C ARG A 135 11.74 -7.49 -4.62
N LEU A 136 10.99 -6.52 -4.11
CA LEU A 136 11.54 -5.23 -3.66
C LEU A 136 12.51 -5.39 -2.49
N ASP A 137 12.19 -6.27 -1.53
CA ASP A 137 13.06 -6.59 -0.39
C ASP A 137 14.39 -7.19 -0.86
N LEU A 138 14.36 -8.13 -1.83
CA LEU A 138 15.58 -8.71 -2.40
C LEU A 138 16.41 -7.68 -3.20
N ILE A 139 15.75 -6.73 -3.89
CA ILE A 139 16.45 -5.63 -4.56
C ILE A 139 17.17 -4.74 -3.54
N ASP A 140 16.50 -4.39 -2.43
CA ASP A 140 17.11 -3.58 -1.38
C ASP A 140 18.33 -4.30 -0.75
N LEU A 141 18.20 -5.59 -0.44
CA LEU A 141 19.33 -6.42 0.03
C LEU A 141 20.48 -6.44 -0.97
N ARG A 142 20.18 -6.63 -2.27
CA ARG A 142 21.17 -6.62 -3.34
C ARG A 142 21.90 -5.28 -3.42
N MET A 143 21.17 -4.17 -3.39
CA MET A 143 21.76 -2.83 -3.45
C MET A 143 22.67 -2.54 -2.26
N ARG A 144 22.23 -2.89 -1.04
CA ARG A 144 23.06 -2.77 0.17
C ARG A 144 24.35 -3.60 0.07
N LEU A 145 24.29 -4.81 -0.48
CA LEU A 145 25.46 -5.66 -0.63
C LEU A 145 26.41 -5.15 -1.71
N ILE A 146 25.88 -4.64 -2.83
CA ILE A 146 26.68 -4.00 -3.89
C ILE A 146 27.44 -2.82 -3.30
N SER A 147 26.76 -1.88 -2.62
CA SER A 147 27.40 -0.72 -2.02
C SER A 147 28.52 -1.10 -1.02
N ARG A 148 28.31 -2.17 -0.22
CA ARG A 148 29.37 -2.69 0.67
C ARG A 148 30.53 -3.32 -0.09
N SER A 149 30.26 -3.90 -1.26
CA SER A 149 31.29 -4.55 -2.09
C SER A 149 32.19 -3.58 -2.83
N GLU A 150 31.82 -2.28 -2.89
CA GLU A 150 32.65 -1.21 -3.47
C GLU A 150 33.84 -0.85 -2.58
N HIS A 151 33.83 -1.24 -1.31
CA HIS A 151 34.91 -0.98 -0.38
C HIS A 151 35.95 -2.12 -0.40
N ALA A 152 37.22 -1.77 -0.20
CA ALA A 152 38.29 -2.74 -0.08
C ALA A 152 38.01 -3.74 1.06
N ALA A 153 38.10 -5.04 0.75
CA ALA A 153 37.81 -6.10 1.71
C ALA A 153 38.72 -7.33 1.48
N PRO A 154 38.97 -8.14 2.52
CA PRO A 154 39.68 -9.40 2.37
C PRO A 154 39.05 -10.32 1.33
N GLY A 155 39.84 -11.10 0.59
CA GLY A 155 39.35 -11.94 -0.49
C GLY A 155 38.26 -12.95 -0.07
N LEU A 156 38.25 -13.40 1.18
CA LEU A 156 37.18 -14.24 1.72
C LEU A 156 35.84 -13.49 1.73
N VAL A 157 35.81 -12.21 2.13
CA VAL A 157 34.61 -11.37 2.16
C VAL A 157 34.12 -11.10 0.74
N GLN A 158 35.02 -10.75 -0.18
CA GLN A 158 34.68 -10.55 -1.60
C GLN A 158 34.03 -11.79 -2.21
N LYS A 159 34.61 -12.98 -1.98
CA LYS A 159 34.03 -14.25 -2.45
C LYS A 159 32.65 -14.54 -1.83
N ALA A 160 32.46 -14.21 -0.55
CA ALA A 160 31.15 -14.35 0.12
C ALA A 160 30.11 -13.43 -0.49
N HIS A 161 30.43 -12.13 -0.68
CA HIS A 161 29.54 -11.18 -1.33
C HIS A 161 29.16 -11.60 -2.75
N ALA A 162 30.12 -12.05 -3.55
CA ALA A 162 29.87 -12.53 -4.92
C ALA A 162 28.89 -13.72 -4.95
N ARG A 163 29.04 -14.68 -4.04
CA ARG A 163 28.12 -15.84 -3.93
C ARG A 163 26.72 -15.42 -3.55
N ILE A 164 26.57 -14.53 -2.57
CA ILE A 164 25.26 -14.02 -2.14
C ILE A 164 24.61 -13.22 -3.28
N LEU A 165 25.35 -12.35 -3.97
CA LEU A 165 24.84 -11.58 -5.11
C LEU A 165 24.34 -12.48 -6.25
N LYS A 166 25.08 -13.59 -6.52
CA LYS A 166 24.65 -14.59 -7.51
C LYS A 166 23.36 -15.30 -7.08
N SER A 167 23.24 -15.66 -5.82
CA SER A 167 22.01 -16.27 -5.27
C SER A 167 20.84 -15.30 -5.34
N LEU A 168 21.02 -14.03 -4.93
CA LEU A 168 19.98 -13.00 -5.03
C LEU A 168 19.51 -12.78 -6.46
N ALA A 169 20.43 -12.80 -7.45
CA ALA A 169 20.07 -12.67 -8.86
C ALA A 169 19.19 -13.84 -9.33
N SER A 170 19.49 -15.06 -8.91
CA SER A 170 18.70 -16.26 -9.22
C SER A 170 17.29 -16.19 -8.61
N GLU A 171 17.18 -15.80 -7.33
CA GLU A 171 15.87 -15.69 -6.66
C GLU A 171 15.04 -14.54 -7.23
N LEU A 172 15.66 -13.41 -7.58
CA LEU A 172 14.97 -12.30 -8.26
C LEU A 172 14.36 -12.75 -9.59
N ALA A 173 15.12 -13.51 -10.41
CA ALA A 173 14.60 -14.03 -11.68
C ALA A 173 13.38 -14.95 -11.48
N LYS A 174 13.39 -15.80 -10.45
CA LYS A 174 12.24 -16.66 -10.11
C LYS A 174 11.02 -15.84 -9.69
N LEU A 175 11.20 -14.81 -8.85
CA LEU A 175 10.11 -13.94 -8.44
C LEU A 175 9.54 -13.14 -9.62
N GLU A 176 10.40 -12.65 -10.52
CA GLU A 176 9.98 -11.93 -11.72
C GLU A 176 9.16 -12.83 -12.65
N ALA A 177 9.59 -14.07 -12.85
CA ALA A 177 8.83 -15.06 -13.61
C ALA A 177 7.46 -15.35 -12.96
N ALA A 178 7.42 -15.51 -11.64
CA ALA A 178 6.16 -15.75 -10.91
C ALA A 178 5.20 -14.54 -10.98
N ILE A 179 5.73 -13.32 -10.86
CA ILE A 179 4.95 -12.09 -11.00
C ILE A 179 4.36 -11.99 -12.42
N SER A 180 5.19 -12.21 -13.46
CA SER A 180 4.74 -12.19 -14.86
C SER A 180 3.65 -13.24 -15.12
N ALA A 181 3.85 -14.47 -14.64
CA ALA A 181 2.86 -15.55 -14.75
C ALA A 181 1.54 -15.19 -14.06
N LYS A 182 1.60 -14.62 -12.84
CA LYS A 182 0.40 -14.20 -12.09
C LYS A 182 -0.37 -13.09 -12.80
N ILE A 183 0.32 -12.09 -13.33
CA ILE A 183 -0.31 -11.01 -14.11
C ILE A 183 -0.98 -11.59 -15.35
N LYS A 184 -0.29 -12.43 -16.14
CA LYS A 184 -0.83 -13.02 -17.37
C LYS A 184 -2.01 -13.96 -17.12
N SER A 185 -2.02 -14.68 -16.01
CA SER A 185 -3.10 -15.61 -15.66
C SER A 185 -4.35 -14.93 -15.10
N THR A 186 -4.31 -13.64 -14.77
CA THR A 186 -5.44 -12.89 -14.22
C THR A 186 -5.87 -11.82 -15.23
N PRO A 187 -7.03 -11.96 -15.91
CA PRO A 187 -7.40 -11.08 -17.03
C PRO A 187 -7.39 -9.59 -16.72
N ASP A 188 -7.93 -9.16 -15.57
CA ASP A 188 -7.93 -7.75 -15.16
C ASP A 188 -6.49 -7.23 -14.94
N PHE A 189 -5.59 -8.05 -14.37
CA PHE A 189 -4.20 -7.65 -14.17
C PHE A 189 -3.45 -7.54 -15.49
N ALA A 190 -3.70 -8.46 -16.43
CA ALA A 190 -3.09 -8.44 -17.76
C ALA A 190 -3.50 -7.19 -18.53
N GLU A 191 -4.81 -6.87 -18.59
CA GLU A 191 -5.32 -5.67 -19.25
C GLU A 191 -4.70 -4.39 -18.65
N ARG A 192 -4.69 -4.28 -17.32
CA ARG A 192 -4.11 -3.13 -16.62
C ARG A 192 -2.61 -3.01 -16.87
N ALA A 193 -1.88 -4.12 -16.86
CA ALA A 193 -0.45 -4.14 -17.15
C ALA A 193 -0.17 -3.64 -18.58
N GLU A 194 -0.90 -4.13 -19.58
CA GLU A 194 -0.76 -3.69 -20.96
C GLU A 194 -1.03 -2.18 -21.15
N ILE A 195 -2.05 -1.64 -20.46
CA ILE A 195 -2.35 -0.20 -20.47
C ILE A 195 -1.17 0.57 -19.89
N ILE A 196 -0.63 0.16 -18.74
CA ILE A 196 0.47 0.85 -18.07
C ILE A 196 1.76 0.78 -18.90
N GLU A 197 2.08 -0.38 -19.47
CA GLU A 197 3.28 -0.61 -20.29
C GLU A 197 3.25 0.15 -21.62
N SER A 198 2.08 0.53 -22.09
CA SER A 198 1.96 1.39 -23.27
C SER A 198 2.52 2.79 -23.04
N VAL A 199 2.71 3.23 -21.80
CA VAL A 199 3.28 4.54 -21.45
C VAL A 199 4.80 4.52 -21.63
N PRO A 200 5.39 5.35 -22.51
CA PRO A 200 6.84 5.40 -22.71
C PRO A 200 7.60 5.65 -21.40
N GLY A 201 8.54 4.76 -21.06
CA GLY A 201 9.33 4.79 -19.84
C GLY A 201 8.79 3.89 -18.71
N LEU A 202 7.65 3.24 -18.90
CA LEU A 202 7.16 2.19 -18.01
C LEU A 202 7.33 0.82 -18.68
N ALA A 203 7.72 -0.17 -17.89
CA ALA A 203 7.96 -1.54 -18.33
C ALA A 203 7.33 -2.54 -17.34
N GLU A 204 7.45 -3.83 -17.60
CA GLU A 204 6.85 -4.93 -16.84
C GLU A 204 7.01 -4.79 -15.31
N THR A 205 8.19 -4.39 -14.83
CA THR A 205 8.41 -4.20 -13.38
C THR A 205 7.63 -3.02 -12.80
N SER A 206 7.44 -1.97 -13.59
CA SER A 206 6.64 -0.81 -13.21
C SER A 206 5.16 -1.14 -13.22
N SER A 207 4.68 -1.82 -14.27
CA SER A 207 3.28 -2.25 -14.39
C SER A 207 2.90 -3.20 -13.25
N ALA A 208 3.73 -4.19 -12.95
CA ALA A 208 3.54 -5.09 -11.81
C ALA A 208 3.42 -4.32 -10.47
N THR A 209 4.27 -3.31 -10.26
CA THR A 209 4.21 -2.47 -9.06
C THR A 209 2.91 -1.67 -8.97
N PHE A 210 2.43 -1.11 -10.08
CA PHE A 210 1.17 -0.38 -10.11
C PHE A 210 -0.04 -1.30 -9.93
N VAL A 211 -0.10 -2.43 -10.65
CA VAL A 211 -1.19 -3.41 -10.53
C VAL A 211 -1.29 -3.92 -9.08
N ALA A 212 -0.17 -4.30 -8.46
CA ALA A 212 -0.15 -4.76 -7.08
C ALA A 212 -0.40 -3.64 -6.07
N GLY A 213 0.19 -2.48 -6.30
CA GLY A 213 0.29 -1.41 -5.30
C GLY A 213 -0.78 -0.34 -5.40
N MET A 214 -1.48 -0.23 -6.52
CA MET A 214 -2.50 0.80 -6.79
C MET A 214 -3.75 0.18 -7.45
N PRO A 215 -4.40 -0.82 -6.80
CA PRO A 215 -5.56 -1.49 -7.38
C PRO A 215 -6.75 -0.55 -7.60
N GLU A 216 -6.81 0.58 -6.90
CA GLU A 216 -7.88 1.58 -6.99
C GLU A 216 -7.79 2.48 -8.23
N LEU A 217 -6.66 2.45 -8.96
CA LEU A 217 -6.55 3.25 -10.21
C LEU A 217 -7.67 2.90 -11.18
N GLY A 218 -8.25 3.93 -11.75
CA GLY A 218 -9.42 3.84 -12.62
C GLY A 218 -10.77 3.86 -11.88
N GLN A 219 -10.78 3.81 -10.55
CA GLN A 219 -12.00 3.76 -9.72
C GLN A 219 -12.09 4.92 -8.72
N VAL A 220 -11.05 5.74 -8.60
CA VAL A 220 -10.97 6.86 -7.66
C VAL A 220 -10.74 8.17 -8.39
N SER A 221 -10.97 9.30 -7.71
CA SER A 221 -10.62 10.61 -8.27
C SER A 221 -9.10 10.79 -8.39
N ASP A 222 -8.67 11.72 -9.23
CA ASP A 222 -7.27 12.02 -9.47
C ASP A 222 -6.55 12.50 -8.20
N GLU A 223 -7.24 13.24 -7.34
CA GLU A 223 -6.73 13.70 -6.05
C GLU A 223 -6.49 12.52 -5.10
N ILE A 224 -7.45 11.59 -5.05
CA ILE A 224 -7.31 10.37 -4.24
C ILE A 224 -6.18 9.49 -4.78
N ALA A 225 -6.07 9.29 -6.10
CA ALA A 225 -4.98 8.54 -6.70
C ALA A 225 -3.61 9.15 -6.37
N ALA A 226 -3.47 10.49 -6.46
CA ALA A 226 -2.26 11.22 -6.09
C ALA A 226 -1.96 11.12 -4.57
N ALA A 227 -2.97 11.14 -3.72
CA ALA A 227 -2.83 10.98 -2.27
C ALA A 227 -2.42 9.56 -1.89
N LEU A 228 -3.00 8.53 -2.54
CA LEU A 228 -2.66 7.12 -2.31
C LEU A 228 -1.20 6.80 -2.59
N ILE A 229 -0.59 7.37 -3.63
CA ILE A 229 0.84 7.22 -3.88
C ILE A 229 1.70 8.12 -2.99
N GLY A 230 1.10 9.14 -2.37
CA GLY A 230 1.79 10.14 -1.58
C GLY A 230 2.54 11.20 -2.41
N ALA A 231 1.98 11.56 -3.58
CA ALA A 231 2.47 12.63 -4.45
C ALA A 231 1.56 13.88 -4.42
N ALA A 232 0.51 13.88 -3.60
CA ALA A 232 -0.33 15.04 -3.38
C ALA A 232 0.39 16.03 -2.44
N PRO A 233 0.55 17.31 -2.82
CA PRO A 233 1.02 18.34 -1.93
C PRO A 233 -0.11 18.72 -0.96
N TYR A 234 0.21 18.81 0.32
CA TYR A 234 -0.70 19.29 1.35
C TYR A 234 -0.35 20.72 1.74
N ASP A 235 -1.37 21.53 1.95
CA ASP A 235 -1.22 22.89 2.42
C ASP A 235 -0.72 22.91 3.87
N ASP A 236 0.11 23.88 4.19
CA ASP A 236 0.62 24.17 5.54
C ASP A 236 0.36 25.63 5.87
N ASP A 237 -0.87 26.07 5.58
CA ASP A 237 -1.29 27.46 5.78
C ASP A 237 -1.85 27.66 7.19
N SER A 238 -1.48 28.76 7.85
CA SER A 238 -1.96 29.12 9.18
C SER A 238 -2.20 30.62 9.25
N GLY A 239 -3.45 31.04 9.34
CA GLY A 239 -3.83 32.44 9.37
C GLY A 239 -3.33 33.20 8.14
N LYS A 240 -2.45 34.20 8.35
CA LYS A 240 -1.82 34.97 7.25
C LYS A 240 -0.56 34.31 6.67
N ARG A 241 -0.02 33.25 7.32
CA ARG A 241 1.17 32.55 6.86
C ARG A 241 0.78 31.54 5.80
N ARG A 242 1.39 31.63 4.63
CA ARG A 242 1.37 30.59 3.61
C ARG A 242 2.67 29.77 3.71
N GLY A 243 2.54 28.51 4.12
CA GLY A 243 3.67 27.60 4.23
C GLY A 243 4.02 26.93 2.90
N GLU A 244 5.18 26.29 2.86
CA GLU A 244 5.55 25.46 1.72
C GLU A 244 4.74 24.17 1.72
N ARG A 245 4.24 23.80 0.55
CA ARG A 245 3.47 22.57 0.38
C ARG A 245 4.40 21.36 0.31
N HIS A 246 4.17 20.40 1.17
CA HIS A 246 4.93 19.15 1.23
C HIS A 246 4.05 17.94 0.95
N ILE A 247 4.66 16.92 0.31
CA ILE A 247 4.01 15.61 0.15
C ILE A 247 4.06 14.87 1.48
N LYS A 248 2.94 14.23 1.88
CA LYS A 248 2.85 13.42 3.12
C LYS A 248 2.08 12.12 2.84
N GLY A 249 2.35 11.07 3.63
CA GLY A 249 1.58 9.83 3.61
C GLY A 249 1.72 9.01 2.34
N GLY A 250 0.64 8.32 2.00
CA GLY A 250 0.55 7.43 0.85
C GLY A 250 1.40 6.15 0.95
N ARG A 251 1.36 5.34 -0.09
CA ARG A 251 2.07 4.06 -0.20
C ARG A 251 3.54 4.27 -0.54
N ARG A 252 4.36 4.55 0.47
CA ARG A 252 5.78 4.87 0.29
C ARG A 252 6.54 3.80 -0.52
N TRP A 253 6.22 2.52 -0.35
CA TRP A 253 6.88 1.46 -1.08
C TRP A 253 6.61 1.53 -2.60
N VAL A 254 5.36 1.87 -3.01
CA VAL A 254 5.01 2.10 -4.42
C VAL A 254 5.75 3.32 -4.94
N ARG A 255 5.66 4.45 -4.23
CA ARG A 255 6.34 5.70 -4.62
C ARG A 255 7.83 5.50 -4.83
N ASN A 256 8.51 4.78 -3.93
CA ASN A 256 9.94 4.50 -4.05
C ASN A 256 10.25 3.61 -5.27
N ALA A 257 9.47 2.56 -5.48
CA ALA A 257 9.68 1.62 -6.58
C ALA A 257 9.53 2.27 -7.96
N ILE A 258 8.59 3.22 -8.12
CA ILE A 258 8.32 3.90 -9.40
C ILE A 258 9.05 5.23 -9.55
N TYR A 259 9.85 5.64 -8.57
CA TYR A 259 10.60 6.90 -8.65
C TYR A 259 11.56 6.91 -9.85
N MET A 260 12.41 5.90 -9.99
CA MET A 260 13.37 5.82 -11.10
C MET A 260 12.70 5.63 -12.48
N PRO A 261 11.69 4.76 -12.66
CA PRO A 261 10.88 4.76 -13.87
C PRO A 261 10.29 6.14 -14.23
N CYS A 262 9.78 6.87 -13.23
CA CYS A 262 9.28 8.23 -13.43
C CYS A 262 10.38 9.21 -13.86
N VAL A 263 11.59 9.11 -13.28
CA VAL A 263 12.76 9.91 -13.71
C VAL A 263 13.07 9.63 -15.17
N GLY A 264 13.19 8.35 -15.57
CA GLY A 264 13.44 7.97 -16.97
C GLY A 264 12.36 8.49 -17.92
N ALA A 265 11.09 8.36 -17.56
CA ALA A 265 9.98 8.89 -18.32
C ALA A 265 10.05 10.43 -18.45
N ALA A 266 10.28 11.14 -17.35
CA ALA A 266 10.27 12.61 -17.31
C ALA A 266 11.50 13.25 -17.96
N THR A 267 12.63 12.55 -18.04
CA THR A 267 13.88 13.13 -18.58
C THR A 267 14.22 12.65 -20.00
N GLN A 268 13.77 11.45 -20.38
CA GLN A 268 14.22 10.80 -21.61
C GLN A 268 13.07 10.25 -22.48
N ASN A 269 12.24 9.37 -21.92
CA ASN A 269 11.46 8.43 -22.72
C ASN A 269 10.05 8.94 -23.09
N ASN A 270 9.45 9.85 -22.30
CA ASN A 270 8.08 10.30 -22.51
C ASN A 270 8.03 11.79 -22.90
N PRO A 271 7.68 12.14 -24.14
CA PRO A 271 7.71 13.54 -24.60
C PRO A 271 6.83 14.47 -23.77
N VAL A 272 5.66 14.00 -23.33
CA VAL A 272 4.70 14.79 -22.55
C VAL A 272 5.25 15.10 -21.15
N LEU A 273 5.77 14.07 -20.45
CA LEU A 273 6.35 14.26 -19.14
C LEU A 273 7.66 15.05 -19.19
N LYS A 274 8.47 14.86 -20.24
CA LYS A 274 9.70 15.62 -20.47
C LYS A 274 9.41 17.11 -20.67
N ALA A 275 8.47 17.44 -21.51
CA ALA A 275 8.05 18.84 -21.72
C ALA A 275 7.52 19.47 -20.42
N TYR A 276 6.72 18.69 -19.64
CA TYR A 276 6.22 19.15 -18.36
C TYR A 276 7.35 19.37 -17.33
N TYR A 277 8.30 18.46 -17.25
CA TYR A 277 9.48 18.58 -16.38
C TYR A 277 10.29 19.84 -16.73
N GLN A 278 10.63 20.00 -18.02
CA GLN A 278 11.40 21.15 -18.50
C GLN A 278 10.69 22.49 -18.21
N ARG A 279 9.37 22.54 -18.40
CA ARG A 279 8.55 23.72 -18.03
C ARG A 279 8.63 24.05 -16.53
N LEU A 280 8.65 23.04 -15.66
CA LEU A 280 8.77 23.26 -14.23
C LEU A 280 10.15 23.76 -13.82
N ILE A 281 11.22 23.21 -14.42
CA ILE A 281 12.59 23.67 -14.21
C ILE A 281 12.75 25.11 -14.69
N ALA A 282 12.24 25.44 -15.87
CA ALA A 282 12.27 26.82 -16.39
C ALA A 282 11.53 27.83 -15.50
N LYS A 283 10.52 27.36 -14.72
CA LYS A 283 9.83 28.15 -13.68
C LYS A 283 10.57 28.21 -12.36
N GLY A 284 11.82 27.74 -12.27
CA GLY A 284 12.65 27.77 -11.07
C GLY A 284 12.30 26.70 -10.01
N LYS A 285 11.56 25.64 -10.37
CA LYS A 285 11.29 24.55 -9.42
C LYS A 285 12.51 23.66 -9.24
N GLU A 286 12.80 23.30 -7.99
CA GLU A 286 13.83 22.33 -7.65
C GLU A 286 13.61 20.99 -8.41
N PRO A 287 14.69 20.33 -8.91
CA PRO A 287 14.58 19.10 -9.71
C PRO A 287 13.76 18.00 -9.05
N LYS A 288 13.95 17.76 -7.76
CA LYS A 288 13.17 16.74 -7.01
C LYS A 288 11.70 17.10 -6.90
N VAL A 289 11.38 18.37 -6.71
CA VAL A 289 9.98 18.85 -6.67
C VAL A 289 9.33 18.69 -8.03
N ALA A 290 10.04 19.03 -9.11
CA ALA A 290 9.57 18.86 -10.48
C ALA A 290 9.33 17.38 -10.82
N LEU A 291 10.22 16.47 -10.38
CA LEU A 291 10.03 15.01 -10.58
C LEU A 291 8.81 14.46 -9.82
N ILE A 292 8.57 14.91 -8.59
CA ILE A 292 7.36 14.52 -7.85
C ILE A 292 6.09 15.05 -8.52
N ALA A 293 6.14 16.26 -9.08
CA ALA A 293 5.04 16.80 -9.87
C ALA A 293 4.80 15.96 -11.16
N CYS A 294 5.87 15.50 -11.82
CA CYS A 294 5.78 14.57 -12.95
C CYS A 294 5.17 13.22 -12.53
N MET A 295 5.55 12.69 -11.36
CA MET A 295 4.98 11.47 -10.79
C MET A 295 3.47 11.63 -10.54
N ARG A 296 3.06 12.74 -9.93
CA ARG A 296 1.64 13.06 -9.74
C ARG A 296 0.90 13.10 -11.08
N LYS A 297 1.47 13.77 -12.08
CA LYS A 297 0.88 13.83 -13.42
C LYS A 297 0.78 12.44 -14.05
N LEU A 298 1.82 11.62 -13.95
CA LEU A 298 1.82 10.24 -14.41
C LEU A 298 0.70 9.41 -13.78
N ILE A 299 0.50 9.53 -12.46
CA ILE A 299 -0.58 8.81 -11.76
C ILE A 299 -1.96 9.24 -12.23
N VAL A 300 -2.20 10.53 -12.42
CA VAL A 300 -3.46 11.07 -12.96
C VAL A 300 -3.72 10.53 -14.36
N ILE A 301 -2.69 10.50 -15.20
CA ILE A 301 -2.77 9.93 -16.55
C ILE A 301 -3.13 8.44 -16.48
N LEU A 302 -2.42 7.65 -15.69
CA LEU A 302 -2.69 6.22 -15.49
C LEU A 302 -4.09 5.97 -14.95
N ASN A 303 -4.55 6.78 -14.00
CA ASN A 303 -5.90 6.70 -13.46
C ASN A 303 -6.95 6.87 -14.58
N THR A 304 -6.79 7.89 -15.43
CA THR A 304 -7.67 8.14 -16.56
C THR A 304 -7.60 7.03 -17.62
N MET A 305 -6.40 6.54 -17.94
CA MET A 305 -6.19 5.48 -18.94
C MET A 305 -6.87 4.16 -18.52
N ILE A 306 -6.70 3.77 -17.26
CA ILE A 306 -7.29 2.55 -16.70
C ILE A 306 -8.81 2.70 -16.61
N ALA A 307 -9.34 3.85 -16.17
CA ALA A 307 -10.78 4.11 -16.11
C ALA A 307 -11.45 3.98 -17.48
N ARG A 308 -10.75 4.41 -18.54
CA ARG A 308 -11.24 4.36 -19.92
C ARG A 308 -10.86 3.09 -20.67
N ARG A 309 -10.07 2.21 -20.08
CA ARG A 309 -9.48 1.02 -20.70
C ARG A 309 -8.77 1.35 -22.03
N GLN A 310 -7.95 2.40 -22.03
CA GLN A 310 -7.29 2.92 -23.23
C GLN A 310 -5.78 2.94 -23.03
N LYS A 311 -5.05 2.50 -24.05
CA LYS A 311 -3.59 2.59 -24.12
C LYS A 311 -3.15 4.05 -24.32
N TRP A 312 -1.86 4.30 -24.10
CA TRP A 312 -1.25 5.60 -24.21
C TRP A 312 -1.45 6.23 -25.62
N ASP A 313 -1.89 7.48 -25.62
CA ASP A 313 -2.02 8.32 -26.82
C ASP A 313 -1.45 9.72 -26.48
N PRO A 314 -0.28 10.09 -27.02
CA PRO A 314 0.37 11.36 -26.69
C PRO A 314 -0.48 12.57 -27.08
N SER A 315 -1.34 12.48 -28.09
CA SER A 315 -2.17 13.60 -28.56
C SER A 315 -3.15 14.09 -27.49
N ARG A 316 -3.61 13.19 -26.63
CA ARG A 316 -4.57 13.50 -25.55
C ARG A 316 -3.95 14.23 -24.38
N TYR A 317 -2.63 14.22 -24.23
CA TYR A 317 -1.91 14.75 -23.07
C TYR A 317 -0.92 15.87 -23.43
N ALA A 318 -0.80 16.23 -24.71
CA ALA A 318 0.16 17.22 -25.21
C ALA A 318 -0.10 18.65 -24.71
N LEU A 319 -1.35 18.97 -24.35
CA LEU A 319 -1.77 20.32 -23.98
C LEU A 319 -1.88 20.55 -22.46
N ILE A 320 -1.45 19.60 -21.63
CA ILE A 320 -1.64 19.68 -20.17
C ILE A 320 -0.36 20.15 -19.46
#